data_61aa11ca92e36c242b7224dbf3a503e9
#
_entry.id   61aa11ca92e36c242b7224dbf3a503e9
#
_cell.length_a   1.000
_cell.length_b   1.000
_cell.length_c   1.000
_cell.angle_alpha   90.00
_cell.angle_beta   90.00
_cell.angle_gamma   90.00
#
_symmetry.space_group_name_H-M   'P 1'
#
loop_
_entity.id
_entity.type
_entity.pdbx_description
1 polymer ?
#
loop_
_entity_poly.entity_id
_entity_poly.type
_entity_poly.pdbx_seq_one_letter_code
_entity_poly.pdbx_strand_id
1 'polypeptide(L)'
;MSRNTQNELGKTLWNIANNLRGAMMADDFRDYMLSFLFWKYLSDNYVKAAQKELGSDYPQATKKELEEEDVTTPLQLWYNNNSDDIFLFEKQMKRKIHYVIEPKYLWDNIVSLAKQQSDKLLKTIEKGFKYIENDSFDSAFKGLFSEINLNSDKLGKDYTERNKLLTSVINTIAEGLKDFSSDSDSLGDAYEYLISQFAAGSGQKAGEFYTPQMVSTILSRIVILDCQDPRTGKKQKINRVLDFACGSGSLLLNVRHQMGSNGIGKIYGQEKNITTYNLARMNMLLHGMKDTEFEIHHGDSLANDWDILNEENPAHKMTFDAVVANPPFSLRWDPSEETAKDFRFSRYGIAPKSAADFDFLLHGFHYLSE
;
A
#
# COMPACT_ATOMS: atom_id res chain seq x y z
N MET A 1 -14.10 -7.59 -14.83
CA MET A 1 -13.96 -9.03 -14.53
C MET A 1 -15.03 -9.48 -13.55
N SER A 2 -15.42 -10.78 -13.58
CA SER A 2 -16.41 -11.27 -12.64
C SER A 2 -15.78 -11.43 -11.23
N ARG A 3 -16.60 -11.28 -10.18
CA ARG A 3 -16.21 -11.51 -8.77
C ARG A 3 -15.55 -12.89 -8.55
N ASN A 4 -15.82 -13.87 -9.43
CA ASN A 4 -15.19 -15.20 -9.41
C ASN A 4 -13.72 -15.16 -9.80
N THR A 5 -13.33 -14.38 -10.80
CA THR A 5 -11.93 -14.29 -11.28
C THR A 5 -11.03 -13.61 -10.24
N GLN A 6 -11.54 -12.62 -9.51
CA GLN A 6 -10.84 -11.93 -8.42
C GLN A 6 -10.57 -12.88 -7.23
N ASN A 7 -11.57 -13.68 -6.86
CA ASN A 7 -11.40 -14.69 -5.82
C ASN A 7 -10.41 -15.81 -6.22
N GLU A 8 -10.31 -16.12 -7.51
CA GLU A 8 -9.35 -17.12 -8.01
C GLU A 8 -7.91 -16.60 -7.95
N LEU A 9 -7.67 -15.33 -8.33
CA LEU A 9 -6.35 -14.70 -8.20
C LEU A 9 -5.88 -14.68 -6.74
N GLY A 10 -6.72 -14.21 -5.82
CA GLY A 10 -6.41 -14.18 -4.39
C GLY A 10 -6.08 -15.58 -3.84
N LYS A 11 -6.86 -16.62 -4.20
CA LYS A 11 -6.58 -18.00 -3.80
C LYS A 11 -5.28 -18.53 -4.39
N THR A 12 -4.98 -18.21 -5.64
CA THR A 12 -3.73 -18.60 -6.29
C THR A 12 -2.53 -18.00 -5.57
N LEU A 13 -2.57 -16.70 -5.28
CA LEU A 13 -1.53 -16.01 -4.53
C LEU A 13 -1.39 -16.56 -3.10
N TRP A 14 -2.50 -16.91 -2.45
CA TRP A 14 -2.46 -17.56 -1.13
C TRP A 14 -1.84 -18.96 -1.18
N ASN A 15 -2.12 -19.72 -2.21
CA ASN A 15 -1.47 -21.03 -2.41
C ASN A 15 0.04 -20.87 -2.65
N ILE A 16 0.45 -19.87 -3.41
CA ILE A 16 1.86 -19.50 -3.59
C ILE A 16 2.49 -19.19 -2.23
N ALA A 17 1.86 -18.33 -1.44
CA ALA A 17 2.31 -17.98 -0.10
C ALA A 17 2.44 -19.22 0.80
N ASN A 18 1.48 -20.13 0.76
CA ASN A 18 1.52 -21.38 1.53
C ASN A 18 2.65 -22.31 1.12
N ASN A 19 2.91 -22.42 -0.18
CA ASN A 19 4.00 -23.29 -0.70
C ASN A 19 5.38 -22.77 -0.28
N LEU A 20 5.51 -21.47 -0.07
CA LEU A 20 6.77 -20.83 0.34
C LEU A 20 6.94 -20.73 1.88
N ARG A 21 5.89 -20.98 2.67
CA ARG A 21 5.93 -21.00 4.15
C ARG A 21 6.95 -21.97 4.75
N GLY A 22 7.35 -23.02 4.05
CA GLY A 22 8.38 -23.96 4.52
C GLY A 22 9.77 -23.35 4.67
N ALA A 23 10.01 -22.18 4.08
CA ALA A 23 11.31 -21.50 4.09
C ALA A 23 11.40 -20.34 5.11
N MET A 24 10.25 -19.76 5.55
CA MET A 24 10.19 -18.60 6.43
C MET A 24 8.98 -18.67 7.36
N MET A 25 9.00 -17.91 8.47
CA MET A 25 7.81 -17.70 9.31
C MET A 25 6.75 -16.89 8.53
N ALA A 26 5.47 -17.15 8.81
CA ALA A 26 4.36 -16.57 8.05
C ALA A 26 4.37 -15.03 8.02
N ASP A 27 4.67 -14.39 9.15
CA ASP A 27 4.69 -12.92 9.26
C ASP A 27 5.85 -12.31 8.45
N ASP A 28 7.02 -12.95 8.48
CA ASP A 28 8.18 -12.46 7.72
C ASP A 28 7.96 -12.62 6.22
N PHE A 29 7.34 -13.73 5.80
CA PHE A 29 7.05 -13.99 4.39
C PHE A 29 6.00 -13.03 3.82
N ARG A 30 5.00 -12.63 4.62
CA ARG A 30 3.96 -11.67 4.25
C ARG A 30 4.53 -10.41 3.61
N ASP A 31 5.49 -9.79 4.30
CA ASP A 31 6.01 -8.47 3.92
C ASP A 31 6.77 -8.53 2.59
N TYR A 32 7.54 -9.59 2.36
CA TYR A 32 8.20 -9.83 1.05
C TYR A 32 7.18 -10.09 -0.07
N MET A 33 6.20 -10.97 0.18
CA MET A 33 5.19 -11.31 -0.82
C MET A 33 4.38 -10.08 -1.25
N LEU A 34 3.89 -9.31 -0.29
CA LEU A 34 3.10 -8.11 -0.55
C LEU A 34 3.93 -7.05 -1.26
N SER A 35 5.20 -6.87 -0.90
CA SER A 35 6.09 -5.90 -1.57
C SER A 35 6.43 -6.30 -3.01
N PHE A 36 6.64 -7.58 -3.28
CA PHE A 36 6.89 -8.05 -4.65
C PHE A 36 5.65 -7.94 -5.55
N LEU A 37 4.47 -8.22 -5.03
CA LEU A 37 3.21 -7.99 -5.75
C LEU A 37 3.00 -6.51 -6.05
N PHE A 38 3.28 -5.65 -5.09
CA PHE A 38 3.23 -4.22 -5.29
C PHE A 38 4.24 -3.75 -6.35
N TRP A 39 5.46 -4.27 -6.31
CA TRP A 39 6.46 -3.94 -7.33
C TRP A 39 6.05 -4.39 -8.73
N LYS A 40 5.47 -5.59 -8.84
CA LYS A 40 4.88 -6.03 -10.11
C LYS A 40 3.81 -5.06 -10.60
N TYR A 41 2.89 -4.65 -9.73
CA TYR A 41 1.87 -3.66 -10.07
C TYR A 41 2.49 -2.35 -10.58
N LEU A 42 3.46 -1.81 -9.86
CA LEU A 42 4.15 -0.59 -10.28
C LEU A 42 4.81 -0.76 -11.64
N SER A 43 5.48 -1.90 -11.88
CA SER A 43 6.15 -2.19 -13.15
C SER A 43 5.15 -2.26 -14.31
N ASP A 44 4.07 -3.01 -14.16
CA ASP A 44 3.05 -3.15 -15.21
C ASP A 44 2.38 -1.80 -15.53
N ASN A 45 2.07 -1.03 -14.50
CA ASN A 45 1.47 0.29 -14.65
C ASN A 45 2.45 1.29 -15.28
N TYR A 46 3.74 1.22 -14.92
CA TYR A 46 4.80 2.03 -15.53
C TYR A 46 4.95 1.75 -17.01
N VAL A 47 4.98 0.47 -17.41
CA VAL A 47 5.06 0.08 -18.84
C VAL A 47 3.85 0.58 -19.62
N LYS A 48 2.63 0.41 -19.10
CA LYS A 48 1.40 0.93 -19.74
C LYS A 48 1.44 2.46 -19.90
N ALA A 49 1.91 3.17 -18.89
CA ALA A 49 2.04 4.61 -18.93
C ALA A 49 3.13 5.05 -19.91
N ALA A 50 4.25 4.33 -19.98
CA ALA A 50 5.33 4.57 -20.94
C ALA A 50 4.87 4.35 -22.38
N GLN A 51 4.13 3.28 -22.66
CA GLN A 51 3.51 3.04 -23.97
C GLN A 51 2.62 4.20 -24.42
N LYS A 52 1.81 4.71 -23.48
CA LYS A 52 0.92 5.85 -23.76
C LYS A 52 1.70 7.15 -23.95
N GLU A 53 2.81 7.35 -23.20
CA GLU A 53 3.63 8.56 -23.29
C GLU A 53 4.42 8.64 -24.59
N LEU A 54 5.07 7.53 -24.94
CA LEU A 54 5.92 7.46 -26.13
C LEU A 54 5.11 7.26 -27.42
N GLY A 55 3.88 6.73 -27.33
CA GLY A 55 3.01 6.53 -28.49
C GLY A 55 3.70 5.73 -29.59
N SER A 56 3.90 6.36 -30.77
CA SER A 56 4.59 5.75 -31.91
C SER A 56 6.07 5.47 -31.67
N ASP A 57 6.70 6.17 -30.72
CA ASP A 57 8.13 6.03 -30.42
C ASP A 57 8.40 4.84 -29.49
N TYR A 58 7.33 4.23 -28.93
CA TYR A 58 7.47 3.01 -28.14
C TYR A 58 7.80 1.82 -29.07
N PRO A 59 8.94 1.13 -28.87
CA PRO A 59 9.37 0.07 -29.78
C PRO A 59 8.37 -1.08 -29.86
N GLN A 60 8.01 -1.48 -31.07
CA GLN A 60 7.17 -2.65 -31.38
C GLN A 60 8.06 -3.88 -31.62
N ALA A 61 9.00 -4.14 -30.71
CA ALA A 61 9.97 -5.21 -30.85
C ALA A 61 9.35 -6.58 -30.53
N THR A 62 9.64 -7.57 -31.35
CA THR A 62 9.32 -8.97 -31.09
C THR A 62 10.28 -9.56 -30.02
N LYS A 63 9.88 -10.67 -29.44
CA LYS A 63 10.73 -11.36 -28.46
C LYS A 63 12.11 -11.72 -29.01
N LYS A 64 12.17 -12.10 -30.30
CA LYS A 64 13.42 -12.43 -30.96
C LYS A 64 14.34 -11.21 -31.11
N GLU A 65 13.78 -10.06 -31.50
CA GLU A 65 14.54 -8.81 -31.61
C GLU A 65 15.06 -8.34 -30.26
N LEU A 66 14.29 -8.51 -29.17
CA LEU A 66 14.75 -8.20 -27.83
C LEU A 66 15.90 -9.12 -27.39
N GLU A 67 15.84 -10.42 -27.73
CA GLU A 67 16.90 -11.38 -27.45
C GLU A 67 18.17 -11.06 -28.25
N GLU A 68 18.06 -10.61 -29.49
CA GLU A 68 19.20 -10.20 -30.33
C GLU A 68 19.89 -8.94 -29.79
N GLU A 69 19.17 -8.03 -29.15
CA GLU A 69 19.67 -6.79 -28.54
C GLU A 69 20.07 -6.98 -27.05
N ASP A 70 20.00 -8.20 -26.54
CA ASP A 70 20.27 -8.54 -25.13
C ASP A 70 19.47 -7.68 -24.12
N VAL A 71 18.20 -7.42 -24.43
CA VAL A 71 17.26 -6.68 -23.58
C VAL A 71 16.02 -7.49 -23.27
N THR A 72 15.36 -7.17 -22.14
CA THR A 72 14.20 -7.92 -21.67
C THR A 72 12.88 -7.30 -22.11
N THR A 73 12.83 -5.98 -22.30
CA THR A 73 11.59 -5.23 -22.60
C THR A 73 11.79 -4.22 -23.70
N PRO A 74 10.72 -3.89 -24.48
CA PRO A 74 10.79 -2.82 -25.48
C PRO A 74 11.17 -1.46 -24.87
N LEU A 75 10.76 -1.19 -23.62
CA LEU A 75 11.15 0.06 -22.93
C LEU A 75 12.67 0.11 -22.69
N GLN A 76 13.31 -1.01 -22.37
CA GLN A 76 14.76 -1.06 -22.22
C GLN A 76 15.47 -0.79 -23.55
N LEU A 77 14.93 -1.31 -24.66
CA LEU A 77 15.43 -1.02 -26.00
C LEU A 77 15.30 0.48 -26.32
N TRP A 78 14.19 1.12 -25.95
CA TRP A 78 14.03 2.56 -26.13
C TRP A 78 15.08 3.35 -25.35
N TYR A 79 15.32 2.98 -24.07
CA TYR A 79 16.34 3.64 -23.23
C TYR A 79 17.74 3.51 -23.85
N ASN A 80 18.09 2.35 -24.38
CA ASN A 80 19.40 2.14 -25.00
C ASN A 80 19.61 3.02 -26.24
N ASN A 81 18.52 3.26 -26.99
CA ASN A 81 18.58 3.99 -28.26
C ASN A 81 18.37 5.51 -28.14
N ASN A 82 17.88 5.98 -26.97
CA ASN A 82 17.49 7.38 -26.75
C ASN A 82 18.09 7.96 -25.47
N SER A 83 19.37 7.77 -25.25
CA SER A 83 20.07 8.16 -24.00
C SER A 83 19.88 9.64 -23.61
N ASP A 84 19.78 10.53 -24.60
CA ASP A 84 19.66 11.97 -24.39
C ASP A 84 18.24 12.39 -23.94
N ASP A 85 17.24 11.57 -24.25
CA ASP A 85 15.82 11.85 -23.96
C ASP A 85 15.35 11.22 -22.64
N ILE A 86 16.11 10.30 -22.04
CA ILE A 86 15.73 9.59 -20.82
C ILE A 86 15.33 10.55 -19.69
N PHE A 87 16.15 11.56 -19.42
CA PHE A 87 15.87 12.52 -18.35
C PHE A 87 14.52 13.24 -18.52
N LEU A 88 14.21 13.64 -19.76
CA LEU A 88 12.95 14.32 -20.07
C LEU A 88 11.76 13.36 -19.92
N PHE A 89 11.91 12.15 -20.43
CA PHE A 89 10.91 11.08 -20.32
C PHE A 89 10.59 10.75 -18.86
N GLU A 90 11.60 10.48 -18.04
CA GLU A 90 11.40 10.17 -16.62
C GLU A 90 10.75 11.33 -15.85
N LYS A 91 11.12 12.57 -16.16
CA LYS A 91 10.47 13.75 -15.61
C LYS A 91 8.99 13.85 -15.97
N GLN A 92 8.61 13.44 -17.18
CA GLN A 92 7.22 13.38 -17.62
C GLN A 92 6.47 12.23 -16.93
N MET A 93 7.07 11.05 -16.83
CA MET A 93 6.52 9.91 -16.11
C MET A 93 6.27 10.27 -14.63
N LYS A 94 7.26 10.88 -13.96
CA LYS A 94 7.12 11.36 -12.58
C LYS A 94 5.95 12.34 -12.42
N ARG A 95 5.69 13.21 -13.40
CA ARG A 95 4.54 14.14 -13.37
C ARG A 95 3.20 13.45 -13.61
N LYS A 96 3.16 12.37 -14.41
CA LYS A 96 1.92 11.71 -14.83
C LYS A 96 1.44 10.64 -13.86
N ILE A 97 2.37 9.84 -13.37
CA ILE A 97 2.07 8.68 -12.53
C ILE A 97 2.76 8.73 -11.16
N HIS A 98 3.51 9.81 -10.89
CA HIS A 98 4.12 10.13 -9.60
C HIS A 98 5.32 9.28 -9.19
N TYR A 99 5.76 8.34 -10.03
CA TYR A 99 6.96 7.53 -9.78
C TYR A 99 7.74 7.21 -11.06
N VAL A 100 8.95 6.71 -10.86
CA VAL A 100 9.88 6.31 -11.92
C VAL A 100 10.46 4.94 -11.63
N ILE A 101 10.55 4.12 -12.66
CA ILE A 101 11.24 2.81 -12.60
C ILE A 101 12.16 2.70 -13.83
N GLU A 102 13.46 2.64 -13.59
CA GLU A 102 14.41 2.38 -14.67
C GLU A 102 14.19 0.95 -15.23
N PRO A 103 14.24 0.73 -16.57
CA PRO A 103 13.88 -0.56 -17.17
C PRO A 103 14.54 -1.79 -16.57
N LYS A 104 15.81 -1.67 -16.15
CA LYS A 104 16.52 -2.78 -15.47
C LYS A 104 15.90 -3.22 -14.15
N TYR A 105 15.02 -2.40 -13.56
CA TYR A 105 14.28 -2.69 -12.31
C TYR A 105 12.82 -3.04 -12.56
N LEU A 106 12.36 -3.12 -13.82
CA LEU A 106 11.01 -3.61 -14.13
C LEU A 106 10.88 -5.09 -13.75
N TRP A 107 9.67 -5.48 -13.39
CA TRP A 107 9.36 -6.84 -12.95
C TRP A 107 9.82 -7.91 -13.96
N ASP A 108 9.63 -7.69 -15.27
CA ASP A 108 10.04 -8.64 -16.31
C ASP A 108 11.54 -8.88 -16.31
N ASN A 109 12.35 -7.86 -16.04
CA ASN A 109 13.79 -8.00 -15.92
C ASN A 109 14.19 -8.76 -14.64
N ILE A 110 13.50 -8.48 -13.53
CA ILE A 110 13.69 -9.23 -12.27
C ILE A 110 13.34 -10.71 -12.46
N VAL A 111 12.25 -11.01 -13.15
CA VAL A 111 11.85 -12.39 -13.50
C VAL A 111 12.88 -13.05 -14.43
N SER A 112 13.41 -12.32 -15.40
CA SER A 112 14.48 -12.82 -16.28
C SER A 112 15.72 -13.22 -15.48
N LEU A 113 16.20 -12.36 -14.59
CA LEU A 113 17.33 -12.66 -13.68
C LEU A 113 17.04 -13.88 -12.79
N ALA A 114 15.81 -14.00 -12.28
CA ALA A 114 15.43 -15.16 -11.48
C ALA A 114 15.41 -16.46 -12.28
N LYS A 115 14.88 -16.45 -13.52
CA LYS A 115 14.89 -17.63 -14.41
C LYS A 115 16.31 -18.06 -14.79
N GLN A 116 17.20 -17.10 -14.99
CA GLN A 116 18.63 -17.35 -15.25
C GLN A 116 19.40 -17.75 -14.00
N GLN A 117 18.79 -17.78 -12.83
CA GLN A 117 19.42 -18.02 -11.52
C GLN A 117 20.61 -17.07 -11.29
N SER A 118 20.48 -15.82 -11.73
CA SER A 118 21.57 -14.84 -11.68
C SER A 118 21.99 -14.55 -10.23
N ASP A 119 23.26 -14.51 -9.99
CA ASP A 119 23.86 -14.08 -8.71
C ASP A 119 23.65 -12.59 -8.41
N LYS A 120 23.23 -11.82 -9.43
CA LYS A 120 22.95 -10.38 -9.30
C LYS A 120 21.53 -10.06 -8.83
N LEU A 121 20.62 -11.06 -8.77
CA LEU A 121 19.20 -10.85 -8.52
C LEU A 121 18.94 -10.06 -7.22
N LEU A 122 19.43 -10.54 -6.07
CA LEU A 122 19.26 -9.88 -4.78
C LEU A 122 19.72 -8.42 -4.82
N LYS A 123 20.92 -8.17 -5.35
CA LYS A 123 21.47 -6.81 -5.45
C LYS A 123 20.66 -5.91 -6.40
N THR A 124 20.07 -6.49 -7.45
CA THR A 124 19.20 -5.75 -8.39
C THR A 124 17.90 -5.38 -7.71
N ILE A 125 17.30 -6.29 -6.92
CA ILE A 125 16.10 -6.01 -6.13
C ILE A 125 16.36 -4.86 -5.14
N GLU A 126 17.45 -4.95 -4.37
CA GLU A 126 17.81 -3.91 -3.40
C GLU A 126 17.98 -2.52 -4.05
N LYS A 127 18.66 -2.48 -5.19
CA LYS A 127 18.82 -1.23 -5.94
C LYS A 127 17.52 -0.73 -6.53
N GLY A 128 16.64 -1.63 -7.00
CA GLY A 128 15.34 -1.28 -7.55
C GLY A 128 14.42 -0.63 -6.52
N PHE A 129 14.35 -1.18 -5.30
CA PHE A 129 13.61 -0.56 -4.21
C PHE A 129 14.12 0.85 -3.90
N LYS A 130 15.43 1.01 -3.73
CA LYS A 130 16.04 2.32 -3.48
C LYS A 130 15.80 3.31 -4.61
N TYR A 131 15.85 2.85 -5.86
CA TYR A 131 15.59 3.70 -7.02
C TYR A 131 14.16 4.22 -7.02
N ILE A 132 13.17 3.33 -6.84
CA ILE A 132 11.75 3.72 -6.77
C ILE A 132 11.51 4.74 -5.64
N GLU A 133 12.08 4.52 -4.46
CA GLU A 133 11.92 5.43 -3.32
C GLU A 133 12.55 6.81 -3.55
N ASN A 134 13.76 6.86 -4.12
CA ASN A 134 14.54 8.10 -4.22
C ASN A 134 14.14 8.96 -5.43
N ASP A 135 13.76 8.32 -6.54
CA ASP A 135 13.49 9.02 -7.80
C ASP A 135 12.00 9.33 -8.02
N SER A 136 11.10 8.75 -7.20
CA SER A 136 9.66 9.03 -7.20
C SER A 136 9.27 10.23 -6.34
N PHE A 137 7.98 10.54 -6.20
CA PHE A 137 7.53 11.59 -5.27
C PHE A 137 7.64 11.12 -3.80
N ASP A 138 8.26 11.93 -2.97
CA ASP A 138 8.53 11.63 -1.55
C ASP A 138 7.24 11.31 -0.77
N SER A 139 6.17 12.05 -1.04
CA SER A 139 4.89 11.93 -0.32
C SER A 139 4.32 10.52 -0.27
N ALA A 140 4.48 9.75 -1.35
CA ALA A 140 3.92 8.40 -1.44
C ALA A 140 4.97 7.29 -1.45
N PHE A 141 6.21 7.55 -1.85
CA PHE A 141 7.20 6.50 -2.13
C PHE A 141 8.37 6.45 -1.16
N LYS A 142 8.72 7.56 -0.48
CA LYS A 142 9.86 7.58 0.45
C LYS A 142 9.68 6.56 1.59
N GLY A 143 10.67 5.69 1.78
CA GLY A 143 10.69 4.68 2.82
C GLY A 143 9.62 3.58 2.67
N LEU A 144 9.03 3.42 1.50
CA LEU A 144 7.94 2.46 1.26
C LEU A 144 8.38 1.01 1.42
N PHE A 145 9.64 0.71 1.07
CA PHE A 145 10.26 -0.60 1.19
C PHE A 145 11.25 -0.70 2.37
N SER A 146 11.27 0.28 3.28
CA SER A 146 12.26 0.36 4.37
C SER A 146 12.25 -0.85 5.29
N GLU A 147 11.10 -1.48 5.48
CA GLU A 147 10.93 -2.65 6.34
C GLU A 147 11.33 -3.98 5.66
N ILE A 148 11.62 -3.94 4.35
CA ILE A 148 12.02 -5.13 3.60
C ILE A 148 13.52 -5.36 3.72
N ASN A 149 13.93 -6.14 4.70
CA ASN A 149 15.32 -6.45 4.93
C ASN A 149 15.80 -7.64 4.07
N LEU A 150 16.35 -7.35 2.90
CA LEU A 150 16.89 -8.36 1.98
C LEU A 150 18.19 -9.02 2.49
N ASN A 151 18.79 -8.48 3.55
CA ASN A 151 19.98 -9.01 4.21
C ASN A 151 19.67 -9.81 5.49
N SER A 152 18.38 -10.08 5.74
CA SER A 152 17.95 -10.83 6.92
C SER A 152 18.43 -12.29 6.88
N ASP A 153 18.88 -12.81 8.02
CA ASP A 153 19.21 -14.22 8.19
C ASP A 153 18.00 -15.16 8.02
N LYS A 154 16.79 -14.61 8.08
CA LYS A 154 15.54 -15.32 7.77
C LYS A 154 15.44 -15.72 6.31
N LEU A 155 16.08 -14.99 5.39
CA LEU A 155 16.19 -15.34 3.97
C LEU A 155 17.32 -16.34 3.69
N GLY A 156 18.30 -16.47 4.57
CA GLY A 156 19.45 -17.33 4.42
C GLY A 156 20.66 -16.79 5.16
N LYS A 157 21.60 -17.66 5.51
CA LYS A 157 22.78 -17.32 6.32
C LYS A 157 23.78 -16.46 5.57
N ASP A 158 23.83 -16.60 4.26
CA ASP A 158 24.76 -15.86 3.40
C ASP A 158 24.05 -15.31 2.15
N TYR A 159 24.78 -14.56 1.35
CA TYR A 159 24.28 -13.96 0.11
C TYR A 159 23.71 -15.00 -0.86
N THR A 160 24.38 -16.14 -1.01
CA THR A 160 24.01 -17.17 -1.98
C THR A 160 22.69 -17.83 -1.59
N GLU A 161 22.49 -18.17 -0.32
CA GLU A 161 21.25 -18.75 0.19
C GLU A 161 20.09 -17.74 0.04
N ARG A 162 20.30 -16.47 0.40
CA ARG A 162 19.30 -15.40 0.24
C ARG A 162 18.90 -15.21 -1.22
N ASN A 163 19.88 -15.12 -2.11
CA ASN A 163 19.65 -14.98 -3.54
C ASN A 163 18.86 -16.16 -4.11
N LYS A 164 19.20 -17.40 -3.70
CA LYS A 164 18.50 -18.63 -4.13
C LYS A 164 17.04 -18.64 -3.65
N LEU A 165 16.79 -18.25 -2.39
CA LEU A 165 15.43 -18.18 -1.87
C LEU A 165 14.60 -17.13 -2.62
N LEU A 166 15.14 -15.92 -2.82
CA LEU A 166 14.48 -14.88 -3.59
C LEU A 166 14.21 -15.29 -5.05
N THR A 167 15.15 -16.01 -5.66
CA THR A 167 14.97 -16.61 -7.00
C THR A 167 13.73 -17.52 -7.02
N SER A 168 13.58 -18.39 -6.02
CA SER A 168 12.42 -19.28 -5.90
C SER A 168 11.12 -18.49 -5.71
N VAL A 169 11.12 -17.48 -4.82
CA VAL A 169 9.95 -16.62 -4.54
C VAL A 169 9.50 -15.89 -5.81
N ILE A 170 10.43 -15.21 -6.49
CA ILE A 170 10.12 -14.45 -7.71
C ILE A 170 9.58 -15.35 -8.82
N ASN A 171 10.21 -16.51 -9.07
CA ASN A 171 9.74 -17.47 -10.08
C ASN A 171 8.35 -18.01 -9.75
N THR A 172 8.07 -18.31 -8.48
CA THR A 172 6.78 -18.82 -8.04
C THR A 172 5.67 -17.75 -8.19
N ILE A 173 5.95 -16.49 -7.85
CA ILE A 173 5.02 -15.38 -8.07
C ILE A 173 4.78 -15.18 -9.58
N ALA A 174 5.83 -15.16 -10.38
CA ALA A 174 5.73 -14.94 -11.82
C ALA A 174 4.90 -16.03 -12.52
N GLU A 175 5.09 -17.29 -12.15
CA GLU A 175 4.32 -18.41 -12.70
C GLU A 175 2.86 -18.38 -12.25
N GLY A 176 2.61 -18.08 -10.97
CA GLY A 176 1.24 -18.02 -10.44
C GLY A 176 0.43 -16.83 -10.98
N LEU A 177 1.08 -15.77 -11.46
CA LEU A 177 0.44 -14.59 -12.04
C LEU A 177 0.33 -14.64 -13.57
N LYS A 178 0.87 -15.66 -14.22
CA LYS A 178 1.00 -15.75 -15.68
C LYS A 178 -0.33 -15.67 -16.42
N ASP A 179 -1.38 -16.27 -15.88
CA ASP A 179 -2.70 -16.33 -16.48
C ASP A 179 -3.64 -15.19 -16.07
N PHE A 180 -3.15 -14.28 -15.24
CA PHE A 180 -3.95 -13.16 -14.74
C PHE A 180 -3.53 -11.85 -15.43
N SER A 181 -4.54 -11.10 -15.90
CA SER A 181 -4.29 -9.77 -16.44
C SER A 181 -3.83 -8.81 -15.33
N SER A 182 -2.87 -7.95 -15.65
CA SER A 182 -2.40 -6.87 -14.77
C SER A 182 -3.40 -5.70 -14.72
N ASP A 183 -4.69 -6.00 -14.50
CA ASP A 183 -5.71 -5.01 -14.23
C ASP A 183 -5.57 -4.55 -12.77
N SER A 184 -5.45 -3.24 -12.56
CA SER A 184 -5.21 -2.64 -11.23
C SER A 184 -6.25 -3.07 -10.21
N ASP A 185 -7.53 -3.09 -10.59
CA ASP A 185 -8.60 -3.44 -9.67
C ASP A 185 -8.52 -4.89 -9.20
N SER A 186 -8.17 -5.81 -10.11
CA SER A 186 -8.03 -7.23 -9.78
C SER A 186 -6.85 -7.51 -8.86
N LEU A 187 -5.73 -6.82 -9.05
CA LEU A 187 -4.55 -7.01 -8.22
C LEU A 187 -4.72 -6.35 -6.84
N GLY A 188 -5.40 -5.20 -6.77
CA GLY A 188 -5.78 -4.56 -5.51
C GLY A 188 -6.67 -5.45 -4.64
N ASP A 189 -7.73 -6.01 -5.22
CA ASP A 189 -8.62 -6.95 -4.52
C ASP A 189 -7.89 -8.21 -4.05
N ALA A 190 -6.99 -8.75 -4.88
CA ALA A 190 -6.17 -9.90 -4.53
C ALA A 190 -5.17 -9.58 -3.41
N TYR A 191 -4.64 -8.38 -3.39
CA TYR A 191 -3.77 -7.87 -2.33
C TYR A 191 -4.52 -7.77 -1.00
N GLU A 192 -5.72 -7.20 -0.99
CA GLU A 192 -6.58 -7.17 0.20
C GLU A 192 -6.94 -8.58 0.68
N TYR A 193 -7.24 -9.49 -0.24
CA TYR A 193 -7.48 -10.90 0.12
C TYR A 193 -6.27 -11.50 0.84
N LEU A 194 -5.04 -11.29 0.33
CA LEU A 194 -3.82 -11.75 1.00
C LEU A 194 -3.64 -11.13 2.38
N ILE A 195 -3.84 -9.81 2.52
CA ILE A 195 -3.81 -9.14 3.82
C ILE A 195 -4.77 -9.83 4.79
N SER A 196 -6.01 -10.13 4.35
CA SER A 196 -7.01 -10.80 5.19
C SER A 196 -6.58 -12.21 5.62
N GLN A 197 -5.94 -12.97 4.72
CA GLN A 197 -5.46 -14.33 5.00
C GLN A 197 -4.26 -14.32 5.97
N PHE A 198 -3.33 -13.39 5.78
CA PHE A 198 -2.22 -13.21 6.72
C PHE A 198 -2.71 -12.77 8.09
N ALA A 199 -3.70 -11.87 8.14
CA ALA A 199 -4.34 -11.47 9.39
C ALA A 199 -4.98 -12.68 10.10
N ALA A 200 -5.76 -13.49 9.40
CA ALA A 200 -6.38 -14.69 9.96
C ALA A 200 -5.34 -15.70 10.52
N GLY A 201 -4.14 -15.74 9.93
CA GLY A 201 -3.04 -16.60 10.37
C GLY A 201 -2.24 -16.07 11.57
N SER A 202 -2.31 -14.79 11.87
CA SER A 202 -1.51 -14.12 12.92
C SER A 202 -2.14 -14.18 14.33
N GLY A 203 -3.27 -14.84 14.50
CA GLY A 203 -3.92 -15.04 15.82
C GLY A 203 -4.42 -13.75 16.47
N GLN A 204 -4.09 -13.52 17.75
CA GLN A 204 -4.59 -12.35 18.51
C GLN A 204 -4.15 -10.99 17.95
N LYS A 205 -3.05 -10.94 17.21
CA LYS A 205 -2.56 -9.71 16.55
C LYS A 205 -3.30 -9.36 15.26
N ALA A 206 -4.12 -10.26 14.76
CA ALA A 206 -4.87 -10.06 13.50
C ALA A 206 -5.78 -8.83 13.54
N GLY A 207 -6.46 -8.59 14.67
CA GLY A 207 -7.36 -7.45 14.85
C GLY A 207 -6.67 -6.09 14.93
N GLU A 208 -5.35 -6.07 15.13
CA GLU A 208 -4.59 -4.83 15.27
C GLU A 208 -4.22 -4.21 13.91
N PHE A 209 -4.29 -4.97 12.80
CA PHE A 209 -3.84 -4.43 11.52
C PHE A 209 -4.84 -4.60 10.37
N TYR A 210 -5.93 -5.33 10.57
CA TYR A 210 -6.93 -5.58 9.53
C TYR A 210 -8.35 -5.61 10.06
N THR A 211 -9.23 -4.80 9.47
CA THR A 211 -10.68 -4.86 9.75
C THR A 211 -11.35 -5.85 8.78
N PRO A 212 -12.03 -6.90 9.29
CA PRO A 212 -12.72 -7.85 8.42
C PRO A 212 -13.65 -7.18 7.42
N GLN A 213 -13.62 -7.63 6.16
CA GLN A 213 -14.32 -7.00 5.04
C GLN A 213 -15.81 -6.76 5.29
N MET A 214 -16.49 -7.70 5.96
CA MET A 214 -17.91 -7.57 6.27
C MET A 214 -18.16 -6.43 7.27
N VAL A 215 -17.31 -6.31 8.29
CA VAL A 215 -17.40 -5.24 9.30
C VAL A 215 -17.09 -3.89 8.65
N SER A 216 -16.00 -3.81 7.89
CA SER A 216 -15.62 -2.62 7.14
C SER A 216 -16.72 -2.14 6.19
N THR A 217 -17.40 -3.07 5.50
CA THR A 217 -18.53 -2.75 4.64
C THR A 217 -19.73 -2.19 5.42
N ILE A 218 -20.02 -2.72 6.60
CA ILE A 218 -21.11 -2.20 7.45
C ILE A 218 -20.78 -0.80 7.94
N LEU A 219 -19.57 -0.62 8.50
CA LEU A 219 -19.12 0.68 9.02
C LEU A 219 -19.13 1.76 7.94
N SER A 220 -18.57 1.45 6.76
CA SER A 220 -18.55 2.39 5.64
C SER A 220 -19.96 2.78 5.15
N ARG A 221 -20.89 1.84 5.13
CA ARG A 221 -22.31 2.14 4.79
C ARG A 221 -22.99 3.02 5.82
N ILE A 222 -22.73 2.79 7.11
CA ILE A 222 -23.30 3.62 8.19
C ILE A 222 -22.77 5.05 8.07
N VAL A 223 -21.46 5.22 7.94
CA VAL A 223 -20.80 6.54 7.87
C VAL A 223 -21.33 7.40 6.70
N ILE A 224 -21.66 6.79 5.58
CA ILE A 224 -22.13 7.54 4.42
C ILE A 224 -23.64 7.81 4.42
N LEU A 225 -24.40 7.32 5.40
CA LEU A 225 -25.87 7.52 5.43
C LEU A 225 -26.23 9.00 5.48
N ASP A 226 -25.55 9.80 6.28
CA ASP A 226 -25.79 11.24 6.41
C ASP A 226 -25.44 12.02 5.14
N CYS A 227 -24.62 11.44 4.29
CA CYS A 227 -24.26 12.01 2.99
C CYS A 227 -25.29 11.72 1.89
N GLN A 228 -26.35 10.98 2.18
CA GLN A 228 -27.38 10.61 1.21
C GLN A 228 -28.63 11.46 1.41
N ASP A 229 -29.11 12.07 0.32
CA ASP A 229 -30.45 12.65 0.30
C ASP A 229 -31.48 11.52 0.52
N PRO A 230 -32.29 11.58 1.60
CA PRO A 230 -33.20 10.52 1.95
C PRO A 230 -34.36 10.31 0.92
N ARG A 231 -34.59 11.29 0.05
CA ARG A 231 -35.67 11.23 -0.98
C ARG A 231 -35.16 10.66 -2.29
N THR A 232 -33.94 11.05 -2.70
CA THR A 232 -33.38 10.72 -4.02
C THR A 232 -32.29 9.65 -3.96
N GLY A 233 -31.78 9.35 -2.78
CA GLY A 233 -30.61 8.49 -2.60
C GLY A 233 -29.32 9.08 -3.15
N LYS A 234 -29.33 10.34 -3.63
CA LYS A 234 -28.17 11.00 -4.19
C LYS A 234 -27.14 11.28 -3.09
N LYS A 235 -25.92 10.80 -3.28
CA LYS A 235 -24.81 11.03 -2.34
C LYS A 235 -24.20 12.41 -2.55
N GLN A 236 -24.00 13.13 -1.45
CA GLN A 236 -23.19 14.34 -1.43
C GLN A 236 -21.71 13.96 -1.30
N LYS A 237 -20.83 14.82 -1.75
CA LYS A 237 -19.39 14.61 -1.64
C LYS A 237 -18.94 14.78 -0.19
N ILE A 238 -18.11 13.87 0.30
CA ILE A 238 -17.35 13.98 1.55
C ILE A 238 -16.02 14.63 1.21
N ASN A 239 -15.64 15.74 1.85
CA ASN A 239 -14.38 16.40 1.54
C ASN A 239 -13.19 15.70 2.20
N ARG A 240 -13.33 15.31 3.47
CA ARG A 240 -12.26 14.71 4.27
C ARG A 240 -12.78 13.54 5.10
N VAL A 241 -12.07 12.43 5.03
CA VAL A 241 -12.33 11.22 5.85
C VAL A 241 -11.07 10.90 6.63
N LEU A 242 -11.20 10.63 7.93
CA LEU A 242 -10.12 10.20 8.81
C LEU A 242 -10.34 8.77 9.30
N ASP A 243 -9.28 7.98 9.28
CA ASP A 243 -9.13 6.77 10.10
C ASP A 243 -7.85 6.91 10.94
N PHE A 244 -8.00 7.14 12.22
CA PHE A 244 -6.90 7.40 13.14
C PHE A 244 -6.21 6.11 13.67
N ALA A 245 -6.62 4.94 13.20
CA ALA A 245 -6.01 3.64 13.45
C ALA A 245 -6.17 2.77 12.21
N CYS A 246 -5.67 3.28 11.07
CA CYS A 246 -6.10 2.81 9.75
C CYS A 246 -5.63 1.40 9.39
N GLY A 247 -4.69 0.82 10.13
CA GLY A 247 -4.17 -0.49 9.82
C GLY A 247 -3.66 -0.54 8.36
N SER A 248 -4.10 -1.52 7.61
CA SER A 248 -3.81 -1.67 6.17
C SER A 248 -4.58 -0.70 5.25
N GLY A 249 -5.40 0.19 5.79
CA GLY A 249 -6.22 1.14 5.03
C GLY A 249 -7.51 0.57 4.44
N SER A 250 -7.82 -0.71 4.68
CA SER A 250 -8.98 -1.38 4.07
C SER A 250 -10.32 -0.73 4.41
N LEU A 251 -10.50 -0.17 5.62
CA LEU A 251 -11.72 0.53 6.01
C LEU A 251 -11.90 1.82 5.20
N LEU A 252 -10.84 2.60 5.03
CA LEU A 252 -10.83 3.81 4.21
C LEU A 252 -11.14 3.52 2.74
N LEU A 253 -10.56 2.45 2.18
CA LEU A 253 -10.84 2.00 0.81
C LEU A 253 -12.31 1.57 0.65
N ASN A 254 -12.90 0.92 1.66
CA ASN A 254 -14.33 0.60 1.63
C ASN A 254 -15.22 1.85 1.65
N VAL A 255 -14.89 2.87 2.44
CA VAL A 255 -15.61 4.15 2.41
C VAL A 255 -15.53 4.76 1.01
N ARG A 256 -14.33 4.79 0.40
CA ARG A 256 -14.15 5.26 -0.98
C ARG A 256 -14.97 4.45 -1.98
N HIS A 257 -14.96 3.14 -1.88
CA HIS A 257 -15.74 2.25 -2.75
C HIS A 257 -17.23 2.53 -2.66
N GLN A 258 -17.77 2.71 -1.45
CA GLN A 258 -19.19 3.02 -1.24
C GLN A 258 -19.60 4.41 -1.77
N MET A 259 -18.70 5.38 -1.69
CA MET A 259 -18.93 6.75 -2.20
C MET A 259 -18.71 6.88 -3.71
N GLY A 260 -17.97 5.97 -4.33
CA GLY A 260 -17.45 6.10 -5.69
C GLY A 260 -16.17 6.96 -5.76
N SER A 261 -15.38 6.78 -6.81
CA SER A 261 -14.03 7.35 -6.96
C SER A 261 -13.98 8.89 -6.81
N ASN A 262 -15.05 9.60 -7.15
CA ASN A 262 -15.12 11.06 -7.06
C ASN A 262 -15.93 11.56 -5.84
N GLY A 263 -16.39 10.65 -5.00
CA GLY A 263 -17.25 10.97 -3.85
C GLY A 263 -16.50 11.50 -2.62
N ILE A 264 -15.18 11.33 -2.56
CA ILE A 264 -14.33 11.79 -1.47
C ILE A 264 -13.29 12.77 -2.00
N GLY A 265 -13.02 13.83 -1.25
CA GLY A 265 -12.00 14.82 -1.57
C GLY A 265 -10.60 14.31 -1.28
N LYS A 266 -10.29 14.03 0.00
CA LYS A 266 -9.02 13.44 0.44
C LYS A 266 -9.24 12.48 1.62
N ILE A 267 -8.49 11.42 1.63
CA ILE A 267 -8.48 10.40 2.68
C ILE A 267 -7.27 10.62 3.57
N TYR A 268 -7.47 10.51 4.88
CA TYR A 268 -6.43 10.65 5.89
C TYR A 268 -6.42 9.39 6.76
N GLY A 269 -5.22 8.84 6.96
CA GLY A 269 -5.01 7.70 7.83
C GLY A 269 -3.87 7.93 8.79
N GLN A 270 -3.96 7.39 10.00
CA GLN A 270 -2.83 7.36 10.93
C GLN A 270 -2.60 5.92 11.40
N GLU A 271 -1.35 5.49 11.41
CA GLU A 271 -0.95 4.15 11.83
C GLU A 271 0.38 4.20 12.59
N LYS A 272 0.40 3.56 13.75
CA LYS A 272 1.56 3.55 14.64
C LYS A 272 2.62 2.54 14.22
N ASN A 273 2.21 1.40 13.67
CA ASN A 273 3.13 0.36 13.23
C ASN A 273 3.69 0.69 11.84
N ILE A 274 5.01 0.82 11.72
CA ILE A 274 5.69 1.23 10.48
C ILE A 274 5.43 0.26 9.33
N THR A 275 5.43 -1.04 9.58
CA THR A 275 5.17 -2.06 8.55
C THR A 275 3.73 -1.92 8.03
N THR A 276 2.77 -1.81 8.93
CA THR A 276 1.35 -1.67 8.61
C THR A 276 1.06 -0.33 7.91
N TYR A 277 1.72 0.75 8.35
CA TYR A 277 1.71 2.05 7.69
C TYR A 277 2.17 1.96 6.21
N ASN A 278 3.28 1.26 5.95
CA ASN A 278 3.74 1.05 4.57
C ASN A 278 2.77 0.20 3.76
N LEU A 279 2.16 -0.83 4.37
CA LEU A 279 1.11 -1.63 3.72
C LEU A 279 -0.12 -0.79 3.36
N ALA A 280 -0.54 0.14 4.22
CA ALA A 280 -1.65 1.05 3.93
C ALA A 280 -1.35 1.92 2.69
N ARG A 281 -0.14 2.50 2.61
CA ARG A 281 0.29 3.30 1.45
C ARG A 281 0.31 2.49 0.16
N MET A 282 0.88 1.29 0.20
CA MET A 282 0.87 0.36 -0.94
C MET A 282 -0.55 0.02 -1.37
N ASN A 283 -1.44 -0.24 -0.41
CA ASN A 283 -2.84 -0.59 -0.66
C ASN A 283 -3.60 0.56 -1.34
N MET A 284 -3.42 1.80 -0.87
CA MET A 284 -4.00 2.98 -1.52
C MET A 284 -3.56 3.11 -2.99
N LEU A 285 -2.25 2.97 -3.24
CA LEU A 285 -1.68 3.04 -4.60
C LEU A 285 -2.17 1.91 -5.50
N LEU A 286 -2.27 0.67 -4.99
CA LEU A 286 -2.81 -0.50 -5.71
C LEU A 286 -4.25 -0.30 -6.15
N HIS A 287 -5.05 0.39 -5.34
CA HIS A 287 -6.43 0.77 -5.69
C HIS A 287 -6.52 2.04 -6.54
N GLY A 288 -5.41 2.42 -7.22
CA GLY A 288 -5.35 3.50 -8.18
C GLY A 288 -5.51 4.89 -7.60
N MET A 289 -5.32 5.07 -6.30
CA MET A 289 -5.31 6.39 -5.69
C MET A 289 -4.02 7.13 -6.01
N LYS A 290 -4.15 8.40 -6.31
CA LYS A 290 -3.00 9.29 -6.46
C LYS A 290 -2.52 9.73 -5.09
N ASP A 291 -1.24 10.07 -4.97
CA ASP A 291 -0.62 10.59 -3.75
C ASP A 291 -1.29 11.87 -3.21
N THR A 292 -1.97 12.62 -4.10
CA THR A 292 -2.76 13.81 -3.72
C THR A 292 -4.12 13.48 -3.12
N GLU A 293 -4.64 12.26 -3.32
CA GLU A 293 -5.96 11.83 -2.87
C GLU A 293 -5.96 11.21 -1.48
N PHE A 294 -4.77 10.87 -0.95
CA PHE A 294 -4.63 10.34 0.40
C PHE A 294 -3.41 10.91 1.13
N GLU A 295 -3.42 10.77 2.43
CA GLU A 295 -2.29 11.05 3.31
C GLU A 295 -2.32 10.08 4.47
N ILE A 296 -1.31 9.23 4.56
CA ILE A 296 -1.15 8.32 5.68
C ILE A 296 0.03 8.78 6.51
N HIS A 297 -0.20 9.00 7.80
CA HIS A 297 0.80 9.42 8.76
C HIS A 297 1.27 8.23 9.62
N HIS A 298 2.59 8.12 9.78
CA HIS A 298 3.18 7.18 10.73
C HIS A 298 3.29 7.84 12.08
N GLY A 299 2.39 7.48 13.02
CA GLY A 299 2.37 8.11 14.33
C GLY A 299 1.34 7.53 15.29
N ASP A 300 1.41 7.99 16.55
CA ASP A 300 0.54 7.56 17.64
C ASP A 300 -0.62 8.54 17.84
N SER A 301 -1.83 8.12 17.55
CA SER A 301 -3.04 8.94 17.69
C SER A 301 -3.31 9.37 19.13
N LEU A 302 -2.93 8.57 20.12
CA LEU A 302 -3.07 8.96 21.53
C LEU A 302 -2.06 10.04 21.93
N ALA A 303 -0.85 10.03 21.34
CA ALA A 303 0.15 11.06 21.52
C ALA A 303 -0.14 12.35 20.72
N ASN A 304 -1.03 12.30 19.74
CA ASN A 304 -1.37 13.41 18.85
C ASN A 304 -0.15 14.00 18.13
N ASP A 305 0.68 13.12 17.60
CA ASP A 305 1.97 13.48 16.99
C ASP A 305 1.90 13.89 15.52
N TRP A 306 0.69 13.97 14.97
CA TRP A 306 0.49 14.44 13.59
C TRP A 306 0.27 15.94 13.56
N ASP A 307 1.17 16.67 12.94
CA ASP A 307 1.19 18.15 12.90
C ASP A 307 -0.13 18.76 12.44
N ILE A 308 -0.81 18.16 11.46
CA ILE A 308 -2.10 18.67 10.95
C ILE A 308 -3.25 18.55 11.96
N LEU A 309 -3.13 17.68 12.96
CA LEU A 309 -4.10 17.48 14.02
C LEU A 309 -3.70 18.22 15.30
N ASN A 310 -2.41 18.40 15.53
CA ASN A 310 -1.86 18.98 16.74
C ASN A 310 -1.67 20.49 16.60
N GLU A 311 -2.77 21.25 16.56
CA GLU A 311 -2.72 22.71 16.57
C GLU A 311 -2.86 23.26 17.99
N GLU A 312 -2.00 24.21 18.34
CA GLU A 312 -2.06 24.93 19.62
C GLU A 312 -3.36 25.73 19.78
N ASN A 313 -3.94 26.17 18.66
CA ASN A 313 -5.23 26.85 18.67
C ASN A 313 -6.37 25.92 18.25
N PRO A 314 -7.22 25.46 19.19
CA PRO A 314 -8.33 24.55 18.86
C PRO A 314 -9.34 25.08 17.83
N ALA A 315 -9.43 26.41 17.65
CA ALA A 315 -10.31 27.01 16.65
C ALA A 315 -9.81 26.81 15.20
N HIS A 316 -8.52 26.49 15.03
CA HIS A 316 -7.91 26.25 13.73
C HIS A 316 -7.60 24.78 13.45
N LYS A 317 -8.01 23.86 14.34
CA LYS A 317 -7.78 22.43 14.13
C LYS A 317 -8.41 21.95 12.82
N MET A 318 -7.76 21.00 12.16
CA MET A 318 -8.37 20.31 11.05
C MET A 318 -9.56 19.45 11.54
N THR A 319 -10.67 19.47 10.82
CA THR A 319 -11.84 18.62 11.09
C THR A 319 -12.18 17.78 9.87
N PHE A 320 -12.90 16.68 10.09
CA PHE A 320 -13.24 15.70 9.08
C PHE A 320 -14.75 15.53 9.00
N ASP A 321 -15.27 15.41 7.79
CA ASP A 321 -16.71 15.19 7.56
C ASP A 321 -17.13 13.78 7.97
N ALA A 322 -16.19 12.84 7.99
CA ALA A 322 -16.39 11.49 8.48
C ALA A 322 -15.12 10.99 9.20
N VAL A 323 -15.33 10.32 10.32
CA VAL A 323 -14.29 9.63 11.08
C VAL A 323 -14.69 8.17 11.23
N VAL A 324 -13.81 7.28 10.83
CA VAL A 324 -13.96 5.83 10.97
C VAL A 324 -12.73 5.27 11.63
N ALA A 325 -12.84 4.24 12.45
CA ALA A 325 -11.70 3.55 13.00
C ALA A 325 -12.07 2.19 13.56
N ASN A 326 -11.11 1.28 13.56
CA ASN A 326 -11.11 0.05 14.34
C ASN A 326 -9.84 0.03 15.19
N PRO A 327 -9.77 0.82 16.28
CA PRO A 327 -8.59 0.92 17.12
C PRO A 327 -8.32 -0.38 17.90
N PRO A 328 -7.09 -0.59 18.40
CA PRO A 328 -6.78 -1.75 19.22
C PRO A 328 -7.58 -1.73 20.53
N PHE A 329 -8.35 -2.79 20.78
CA PHE A 329 -9.18 -2.92 21.99
C PHE A 329 -8.33 -3.27 23.21
N SER A 330 -8.71 -2.69 24.37
CA SER A 330 -8.04 -2.94 25.65
C SER A 330 -6.53 -2.66 25.63
N LEU A 331 -6.12 -1.69 24.81
CA LEU A 331 -4.72 -1.26 24.75
C LEU A 331 -4.29 -0.69 26.10
N ARG A 332 -3.27 -1.30 26.70
CA ARG A 332 -2.59 -0.71 27.85
C ARG A 332 -1.75 0.47 27.41
N TRP A 333 -1.85 1.58 28.11
CA TRP A 333 -1.13 2.79 27.82
C TRP A 333 -0.68 3.50 29.09
N ASP A 334 0.21 4.47 28.95
CA ASP A 334 0.74 5.23 30.10
C ASP A 334 0.60 6.73 29.81
N PRO A 335 -0.60 7.32 30.07
CA PRO A 335 -0.83 8.74 29.85
C PRO A 335 0.03 9.58 30.81
N SER A 336 0.65 10.63 30.27
CA SER A 336 1.37 11.63 31.05
C SER A 336 0.39 12.63 31.70
N GLU A 337 0.92 13.47 32.58
CA GLU A 337 0.14 14.62 33.11
C GLU A 337 -0.28 15.60 31.99
N GLU A 338 0.51 15.72 30.95
CA GLU A 338 0.18 16.55 29.79
C GLU A 338 -0.97 15.97 28.97
N THR A 339 -1.08 14.63 28.89
CA THR A 339 -2.22 13.97 28.26
C THR A 339 -3.55 14.39 28.88
N ALA A 340 -3.60 14.55 30.22
CA ALA A 340 -4.80 14.99 30.94
C ALA A 340 -5.19 16.45 30.62
N LYS A 341 -4.24 17.25 30.13
CA LYS A 341 -4.47 18.65 29.75
C LYS A 341 -4.79 18.81 28.25
N ASP A 342 -4.63 17.74 27.48
CA ASP A 342 -4.94 17.73 26.05
C ASP A 342 -6.41 18.09 25.80
N PHE A 343 -6.68 18.98 24.85
CA PHE A 343 -8.03 19.48 24.52
C PHE A 343 -9.01 18.36 24.19
N ARG A 344 -8.52 17.22 23.64
CA ARG A 344 -9.35 16.06 23.32
C ARG A 344 -9.94 15.42 24.57
N PHE A 345 -9.23 15.44 25.71
CA PHE A 345 -9.53 14.68 26.92
C PHE A 345 -9.89 15.56 28.13
N SER A 346 -9.34 16.77 28.22
CA SER A 346 -9.41 17.62 29.42
C SER A 346 -10.81 17.87 29.95
N ARG A 347 -11.82 17.89 29.06
CA ARG A 347 -13.23 18.06 29.44
C ARG A 347 -13.89 16.80 29.95
N TYR A 348 -13.46 15.64 29.50
CA TYR A 348 -14.14 14.35 29.71
C TYR A 348 -13.35 13.41 30.65
N GLY A 349 -12.10 13.72 30.92
CA GLY A 349 -11.15 12.87 31.63
C GLY A 349 -10.45 11.90 30.67
N ILE A 350 -9.48 11.16 31.21
CA ILE A 350 -8.69 10.16 30.49
C ILE A 350 -9.09 8.75 30.87
N ALA A 351 -8.95 7.82 29.94
CA ALA A 351 -9.20 6.41 30.17
C ALA A 351 -8.16 5.80 31.16
N PRO A 352 -8.51 4.71 31.85
CA PRO A 352 -7.58 4.05 32.77
C PRO A 352 -6.38 3.47 31.99
N LYS A 353 -5.21 3.38 32.64
CA LYS A 353 -3.99 2.79 32.07
C LYS A 353 -4.16 1.38 31.50
N SER A 354 -5.19 0.66 31.96
CA SER A 354 -5.48 -0.71 31.51
C SER A 354 -6.16 -0.79 30.15
N ALA A 355 -6.82 0.29 29.68
CA ALA A 355 -7.57 0.28 28.41
C ALA A 355 -7.80 1.71 27.92
N ALA A 356 -7.24 2.05 26.77
CA ALA A 356 -7.33 3.36 26.12
C ALA A 356 -8.59 3.55 25.27
N ASP A 357 -9.52 2.60 25.27
CA ASP A 357 -10.67 2.54 24.35
C ASP A 357 -11.48 3.84 24.32
N PHE A 358 -11.69 4.46 25.49
CA PHE A 358 -12.45 5.70 25.59
C PHE A 358 -11.70 6.90 25.00
N ASP A 359 -10.37 6.94 25.12
CA ASP A 359 -9.59 8.04 24.57
C ASP A 359 -9.49 7.97 23.04
N PHE A 360 -9.51 6.79 22.45
CA PHE A 360 -9.70 6.63 21.01
C PHE A 360 -11.07 7.19 20.55
N LEU A 361 -12.13 6.92 21.28
CA LEU A 361 -13.44 7.49 21.00
C LEU A 361 -13.42 9.03 21.09
N LEU A 362 -12.84 9.58 22.14
CA LEU A 362 -12.72 11.03 22.32
C LEU A 362 -11.86 11.68 21.25
N HIS A 363 -10.78 11.01 20.81
CA HIS A 363 -9.95 11.47 19.72
C HIS A 363 -10.76 11.60 18.42
N GLY A 364 -11.49 10.55 18.02
CA GLY A 364 -12.35 10.58 16.85
C GLY A 364 -13.44 11.65 16.94
N PHE A 365 -14.10 11.76 18.09
CA PHE A 365 -15.13 12.77 18.33
C PHE A 365 -14.59 14.21 18.26
N HIS A 366 -13.36 14.44 18.75
CA HIS A 366 -12.73 15.75 18.73
C HIS A 366 -12.47 16.28 17.31
N TYR A 367 -12.14 15.39 16.39
CA TYR A 367 -11.81 15.75 15.01
C TYR A 367 -12.99 15.64 14.04
N LEU A 368 -14.14 15.12 14.47
CA LEU A 368 -15.36 15.11 13.66
C LEU A 368 -15.89 16.56 13.52
N SER A 369 -16.25 16.94 12.30
CA SER A 369 -16.89 18.23 12.06
C SER A 369 -18.33 18.25 12.59
N GLU A 370 -18.83 19.44 12.97
CA GLU A 370 -20.21 19.65 13.37
C GLU A 370 -21.20 19.45 12.19
#